data_a316746d205d8178cf0999c114147fd3
#
_entry.id   a316746d205d8178cf0999c114147fd3
#
_cell.length_a   1.000
_cell.length_b   1.000
_cell.length_c   1.000
_cell.angle_alpha   90.00
_cell.angle_beta   90.00
_cell.angle_gamma   90.00
#
_symmetry.space_group_name_H-M   'P 1'
#
loop_
_entity.id
_entity.type
_entity.pdbx_description
1 polymer ?
#
loop_
_entity_poly.entity_id
_entity_poly.type
_entity_poly.pdbx_seq_one_letter_code
_entity_poly.pdbx_strand_id
1 'polypeptide(L)'
;DETGRLIWMNQSFQRIVQLNNNAHKNLGTLFPGIDRQFPKNQRTSQIHSEYLGRKYQITIKAVSIRDIVETVVDEEDQGKKAPMMYAVYLSDETQMLEWKQKVEDEKLVAALIYLDNYDEVLDSIEETRRPLLIALIDRQITKYISAYHGVIKKLENDKYFAIVSNEHLKEMQANDFSLLEDVKTISIGNTINVTISIGLGINGGTYSKNYDYARMAIDMALGRGGDQAVVKDNDKISYYGGKSQQMEKSTRVKARVK
;
A
#
# COMPACT_ATOMS: atom_id res chain seq x y z
N ASP A 1 -36.81 0.98 10.86
CA ASP A 1 -37.28 2.01 11.80
C ASP A 1 -36.11 2.59 12.60
N GLU A 2 -36.38 3.51 13.48
CA GLU A 2 -35.39 4.21 14.32
C GLU A 2 -34.62 3.28 15.28
N THR A 3 -35.18 2.10 15.58
CA THR A 3 -34.53 1.11 16.45
C THR A 3 -33.62 0.14 15.69
N GLY A 4 -33.46 0.34 14.39
CA GLY A 4 -32.73 -0.58 13.51
C GLY A 4 -33.50 -1.84 13.11
N ARG A 5 -34.78 -1.96 13.49
CA ARG A 5 -35.63 -3.11 13.13
C ARG A 5 -35.95 -3.07 11.64
N LEU A 6 -35.71 -4.18 10.96
CA LEU A 6 -36.06 -4.36 9.53
C LEU A 6 -37.55 -4.54 9.39
N ILE A 7 -38.19 -3.67 8.61
CA ILE A 7 -39.63 -3.72 8.32
C ILE A 7 -39.86 -4.46 6.99
N TRP A 8 -39.03 -4.20 6.02
CA TRP A 8 -39.11 -4.80 4.70
C TRP A 8 -37.72 -4.98 4.10
N MET A 9 -37.53 -5.98 3.27
CA MET A 9 -36.28 -6.26 2.56
C MET A 9 -36.55 -6.89 1.20
N ASN A 10 -35.75 -6.50 0.22
CA ASN A 10 -35.82 -7.11 -1.10
C ASN A 10 -35.14 -8.49 -1.13
N GLN A 11 -35.38 -9.25 -2.21
CA GLN A 11 -34.82 -10.60 -2.36
C GLN A 11 -33.29 -10.60 -2.37
N SER A 12 -32.65 -9.57 -2.95
CA SER A 12 -31.18 -9.47 -2.98
C SER A 12 -30.60 -9.32 -1.56
N PHE A 13 -31.20 -8.49 -0.73
CA PHE A 13 -30.80 -8.36 0.67
C PHE A 13 -31.01 -9.66 1.45
N GLN A 14 -32.17 -10.35 1.23
CA GLN A 14 -32.44 -11.66 1.87
C GLN A 14 -31.37 -12.68 1.53
N ARG A 15 -30.90 -12.74 0.26
CA ARG A 15 -29.82 -13.64 -0.16
C ARG A 15 -28.49 -13.31 0.51
N ILE A 16 -28.14 -12.03 0.63
CA ILE A 16 -26.88 -11.59 1.26
C ILE A 16 -26.86 -12.01 2.73
N VAL A 17 -27.96 -11.74 3.45
CA VAL A 17 -28.00 -12.00 4.90
C VAL A 17 -28.44 -13.41 5.25
N GLN A 18 -28.69 -14.29 4.26
CA GLN A 18 -29.12 -15.70 4.42
C GLN A 18 -30.34 -15.86 5.35
N LEU A 19 -31.26 -14.92 5.28
CA LEU A 19 -32.45 -14.89 6.14
C LEU A 19 -33.61 -15.65 5.52
N ASN A 20 -34.12 -16.63 6.26
CA ASN A 20 -35.46 -17.16 6.02
C ASN A 20 -36.50 -16.17 6.57
N ASN A 21 -37.66 -16.09 5.92
CA ASN A 21 -38.71 -15.08 6.05
C ASN A 21 -39.27 -14.75 7.45
N ASN A 22 -38.83 -15.44 8.53
CA ASN A 22 -39.49 -15.35 9.85
C ASN A 22 -38.61 -14.73 10.97
N ALA A 23 -37.49 -14.13 10.67
CA ALA A 23 -36.66 -13.53 11.72
C ALA A 23 -36.81 -11.99 11.72
N HIS A 24 -37.44 -11.46 12.74
CA HIS A 24 -37.36 -10.04 13.09
C HIS A 24 -35.91 -9.72 13.46
N LYS A 25 -35.10 -9.30 12.50
CA LYS A 25 -33.70 -8.99 12.75
C LYS A 25 -33.51 -7.50 12.81
N ASN A 26 -32.63 -7.13 13.72
CA ASN A 26 -32.14 -5.77 13.85
C ASN A 26 -30.90 -5.62 12.95
N LEU A 27 -30.82 -4.50 12.26
CA LEU A 27 -29.70 -4.19 11.36
C LEU A 27 -28.36 -4.13 12.11
N GLY A 28 -28.37 -3.71 13.37
CA GLY A 28 -27.20 -3.69 14.26
C GLY A 28 -26.64 -5.08 14.58
N THR A 29 -27.47 -6.14 14.52
CA THR A 29 -26.97 -7.51 14.69
C THR A 29 -26.28 -8.05 13.44
N LEU A 30 -26.65 -7.55 12.26
CA LEU A 30 -26.03 -7.90 10.98
C LEU A 30 -24.76 -7.09 10.72
N PHE A 31 -24.82 -5.81 11.07
CA PHE A 31 -23.74 -4.85 10.85
C PHE A 31 -23.44 -4.10 12.16
N PRO A 32 -22.56 -4.61 13.03
CA PRO A 32 -22.27 -4.03 14.32
C PRO A 32 -21.85 -2.56 14.23
N GLY A 33 -22.47 -1.72 15.07
CA GLY A 33 -22.17 -0.28 15.10
C GLY A 33 -22.97 0.58 14.13
N ILE A 34 -23.81 0.00 13.27
CA ILE A 34 -24.65 0.74 12.34
C ILE A 34 -25.69 1.62 13.06
N ASP A 35 -26.15 1.20 14.25
CA ASP A 35 -27.15 1.91 15.04
C ASP A 35 -26.71 3.35 15.40
N ARG A 36 -25.40 3.56 15.54
CA ARG A 36 -24.80 4.87 15.83
C ARG A 36 -24.72 5.78 14.60
N GLN A 37 -24.95 5.24 13.44
CA GLN A 37 -24.79 5.90 12.14
C GLN A 37 -26.13 6.31 11.50
N PHE A 38 -27.26 6.07 12.19
CA PHE A 38 -28.54 6.57 11.72
C PHE A 38 -28.51 8.11 11.70
N PRO A 39 -28.83 8.73 10.56
CA PRO A 39 -28.72 10.17 10.43
C PRO A 39 -29.76 10.87 11.29
N LYS A 40 -29.31 11.65 12.27
CA LYS A 40 -30.18 12.45 13.16
C LYS A 40 -30.51 13.81 12.56
N ASN A 41 -29.52 14.45 11.96
CA ASN A 41 -29.59 15.82 11.41
C ASN A 41 -29.27 15.88 9.91
N GLN A 42 -28.81 14.81 9.31
CA GLN A 42 -28.49 14.69 7.88
C GLN A 42 -29.48 13.73 7.24
N ARG A 43 -29.84 13.98 5.98
CA ARG A 43 -30.75 13.10 5.26
C ARG A 43 -30.10 11.77 4.81
N THR A 44 -28.78 11.70 4.83
CA THR A 44 -28.03 10.52 4.33
C THR A 44 -26.76 10.33 5.13
N SER A 45 -26.42 9.08 5.47
CA SER A 45 -25.10 8.68 5.97
C SER A 45 -24.57 7.49 5.17
N GLN A 46 -23.24 7.36 5.11
CA GLN A 46 -22.55 6.26 4.42
C GLN A 46 -21.51 5.66 5.36
N ILE A 47 -21.47 4.35 5.41
CA ILE A 47 -20.50 3.58 6.18
C ILE A 47 -20.00 2.40 5.36
N HIS A 48 -18.80 1.92 5.68
CA HIS A 48 -18.26 0.66 5.15
C HIS A 48 -18.31 -0.40 6.25
N SER A 49 -18.73 -1.59 5.90
CA SER A 49 -18.81 -2.71 6.83
C SER A 49 -18.46 -4.01 6.11
N GLU A 50 -17.98 -4.99 6.87
CA GLU A 50 -17.73 -6.33 6.38
C GLU A 50 -18.80 -7.29 6.90
N TYR A 51 -19.30 -8.14 6.01
CA TYR A 51 -20.26 -9.19 6.35
C TYR A 51 -19.99 -10.45 5.53
N LEU A 52 -19.81 -11.58 6.21
CA LEU A 52 -19.49 -12.89 5.59
C LEU A 52 -18.31 -12.83 4.59
N GLY A 53 -17.24 -12.11 4.95
CA GLY A 53 -16.04 -11.97 4.13
C GLY A 53 -16.19 -11.06 2.90
N ARG A 54 -17.33 -10.36 2.78
CA ARG A 54 -17.60 -9.37 1.72
C ARG A 54 -17.63 -7.96 2.29
N LYS A 55 -17.16 -7.00 1.52
CA LYS A 55 -17.11 -5.58 1.89
C LYS A 55 -18.26 -4.84 1.26
N TYR A 56 -19.06 -4.17 2.09
CA TYR A 56 -20.24 -3.42 1.66
C TYR A 56 -20.12 -1.95 1.99
N GLN A 57 -20.48 -1.10 1.04
CA GLN A 57 -20.85 0.28 1.32
C GLN A 57 -22.33 0.29 1.68
N ILE A 58 -22.66 0.77 2.87
CA ILE A 58 -24.01 0.88 3.38
C ILE A 58 -24.41 2.34 3.36
N THR A 59 -25.40 2.68 2.55
CA THR A 59 -25.98 4.03 2.50
C THR A 59 -27.33 4.02 3.23
N ILE A 60 -27.48 4.87 4.23
CA ILE A 60 -28.68 5.02 5.05
C ILE A 60 -29.30 6.37 4.71
N LYS A 61 -30.54 6.37 4.24
CA LYS A 61 -31.30 7.58 3.94
C LYS A 61 -32.51 7.68 4.88
N ALA A 62 -32.63 8.80 5.58
CA ALA A 62 -33.84 9.10 6.34
C ALA A 62 -34.98 9.44 5.38
N VAL A 63 -36.12 8.80 5.58
CA VAL A 63 -37.34 8.99 4.78
C VAL A 63 -38.49 9.33 5.73
N SER A 64 -39.11 10.47 5.51
CA SER A 64 -40.31 10.84 6.28
C SER A 64 -41.49 10.05 5.72
N ILE A 65 -42.34 9.54 6.60
CA ILE A 65 -43.59 8.88 6.19
C ILE A 65 -44.48 9.86 5.42
N ARG A 66 -44.41 11.17 5.71
CA ARG A 66 -45.14 12.22 4.98
C ARG A 66 -44.71 12.32 3.52
N ASP A 67 -43.45 11.99 3.22
CA ASP A 67 -42.95 12.02 1.82
C ASP A 67 -43.42 10.79 1.01
N ILE A 68 -43.94 9.76 1.68
CA ILE A 68 -44.42 8.50 1.03
C ILE A 68 -45.93 8.49 0.84
N VAL A 69 -46.66 9.13 1.75
CA VAL A 69 -48.15 9.13 1.76
C VAL A 69 -48.62 10.55 1.45
N GLU A 70 -48.84 10.82 0.17
CA GLU A 70 -49.43 12.08 -0.31
C GLU A 70 -50.91 12.27 0.06
N THR A 71 -51.58 11.31 0.73
CA THR A 71 -52.98 11.36 1.02
C THR A 71 -53.28 11.09 2.49
N VAL A 72 -54.04 12.05 3.08
CA VAL A 72 -54.79 11.96 4.34
C VAL A 72 -53.93 11.97 5.61
N VAL A 73 -53.51 13.13 5.99
CA VAL A 73 -53.22 13.41 7.42
C VAL A 73 -54.34 14.36 7.88
N ASP A 74 -55.18 13.87 8.80
CA ASP A 74 -56.16 14.70 9.51
C ASP A 74 -55.43 15.82 10.26
N GLU A 75 -56.00 17.04 10.24
CA GLU A 75 -55.40 18.25 10.84
C GLU A 75 -55.14 18.16 12.36
N GLU A 76 -55.63 17.14 13.05
CA GLU A 76 -55.49 16.95 14.51
C GLU A 76 -54.11 16.38 14.94
N ASP A 77 -53.24 15.94 14.07
CA ASP A 77 -51.97 15.29 14.42
C ASP A 77 -50.70 16.17 14.20
N GLN A 78 -50.88 17.51 14.14
CA GLN A 78 -49.81 18.47 13.88
C GLN A 78 -48.73 18.54 14.98
N GLY A 79 -48.91 17.89 16.13
CA GLY A 79 -47.96 17.94 17.28
C GLY A 79 -47.11 16.74 17.51
N LYS A 80 -47.38 15.59 16.85
CA LYS A 80 -46.57 14.38 17.02
C LYS A 80 -45.47 14.27 15.94
N LYS A 81 -44.24 14.05 16.42
CA LYS A 81 -43.10 13.81 15.53
C LYS A 81 -43.40 12.58 14.66
N ALA A 82 -43.55 12.76 13.36
CA ALA A 82 -43.81 11.64 12.47
C ALA A 82 -42.69 10.59 12.64
N PRO A 83 -43.03 9.30 12.71
CA PRO A 83 -42.03 8.25 12.84
C PRO A 83 -41.09 8.28 11.61
N MET A 84 -39.79 8.28 11.89
CA MET A 84 -38.78 8.26 10.84
C MET A 84 -38.54 6.82 10.37
N MET A 85 -38.49 6.65 9.08
CA MET A 85 -38.07 5.41 8.45
C MET A 85 -36.71 5.61 7.77
N TYR A 86 -35.97 4.54 7.61
CA TYR A 86 -34.68 4.57 6.94
C TYR A 86 -34.66 3.59 5.78
N ALA A 87 -34.36 4.09 4.60
CA ALA A 87 -34.00 3.27 3.46
C ALA A 87 -32.52 2.94 3.52
N VAL A 88 -32.19 1.66 3.54
CA VAL A 88 -30.81 1.16 3.64
C VAL A 88 -30.45 0.45 2.35
N TYR A 89 -29.37 0.91 1.72
CA TYR A 89 -28.85 0.35 0.48
C TYR A 89 -27.50 -0.28 0.77
N LEU A 90 -27.31 -1.54 0.37
CA LEU A 90 -26.03 -2.24 0.39
C LEU A 90 -25.48 -2.32 -1.02
N SER A 91 -24.29 -1.81 -1.22
CA SER A 91 -23.48 -1.99 -2.42
C SER A 91 -22.32 -2.91 -2.11
N ASP A 92 -22.22 -4.05 -2.78
CA ASP A 92 -21.07 -4.95 -2.65
C ASP A 92 -19.88 -4.36 -3.39
N GLU A 93 -18.88 -3.93 -2.66
CA GLU A 93 -17.65 -3.33 -3.18
C GLU A 93 -16.47 -4.31 -3.18
N THR A 94 -16.68 -5.57 -2.80
CA THR A 94 -15.61 -6.55 -2.63
C THR A 94 -14.72 -6.63 -3.85
N GLN A 95 -15.31 -6.93 -5.01
CA GLN A 95 -14.54 -7.04 -6.26
C GLN A 95 -13.86 -5.73 -6.65
N MET A 96 -14.55 -4.59 -6.50
CA MET A 96 -13.97 -3.29 -6.83
C MET A 96 -12.74 -3.00 -5.97
N LEU A 97 -12.80 -3.29 -4.67
CA LEU A 97 -11.68 -3.08 -3.75
C LEU A 97 -10.53 -4.06 -4.02
N GLU A 98 -10.84 -5.32 -4.34
CA GLU A 98 -9.84 -6.32 -4.75
C GLU A 98 -9.12 -5.90 -6.03
N TRP A 99 -9.87 -5.47 -7.06
CA TRP A 99 -9.28 -4.97 -8.29
C TRP A 99 -8.44 -3.72 -8.07
N LYS A 100 -8.93 -2.79 -7.26
CA LYS A 100 -8.18 -1.58 -6.91
C LYS A 100 -6.86 -1.92 -6.22
N GLN A 101 -6.89 -2.87 -5.28
CA GLN A 101 -5.68 -3.34 -4.61
C GLN A 101 -4.73 -4.01 -5.59
N LYS A 102 -5.24 -4.89 -6.47
CA LYS A 102 -4.44 -5.56 -7.48
C LYS A 102 -3.76 -4.58 -8.43
N VAL A 103 -4.48 -3.57 -8.91
CA VAL A 103 -3.91 -2.51 -9.75
C VAL A 103 -2.80 -1.75 -9.01
N GLU A 104 -2.98 -1.49 -7.72
CA GLU A 104 -1.97 -0.84 -6.89
C GLU A 104 -0.72 -1.71 -6.70
N ASP A 105 -0.90 -3.01 -6.48
CA ASP A 105 0.19 -3.97 -6.25
C ASP A 105 0.96 -4.28 -7.55
N GLU A 106 0.29 -4.27 -8.70
CA GLU A 106 0.90 -4.49 -10.02
C GLU A 106 1.59 -3.24 -10.62
N LYS A 107 1.51 -2.07 -9.99
CA LYS A 107 2.24 -0.88 -10.46
C LYS A 107 3.72 -1.17 -10.62
N LEU A 108 4.29 -0.74 -11.74
CA LEU A 108 5.70 -0.93 -12.01
C LEU A 108 6.57 0.12 -11.32
N VAL A 109 7.59 -0.35 -10.65
CA VAL A 109 8.64 0.42 -9.98
C VAL A 109 9.90 0.35 -10.82
N ALA A 110 10.46 1.50 -11.17
CA ALA A 110 11.78 1.58 -11.79
C ALA A 110 12.86 1.54 -10.70
N ALA A 111 13.88 0.72 -10.89
CA ALA A 111 15.00 0.60 -9.98
C ALA A 111 16.34 0.74 -10.72
N LEU A 112 17.24 1.53 -10.16
CA LEU A 112 18.64 1.65 -10.56
C LEU A 112 19.50 1.07 -9.45
N ILE A 113 20.48 0.25 -9.79
CA ILE A 113 21.43 -0.35 -8.86
C ILE A 113 22.83 -0.05 -9.38
N TYR A 114 23.62 0.67 -8.57
CA TYR A 114 24.98 1.05 -8.91
C TYR A 114 25.94 0.45 -7.90
N LEU A 115 27.08 -0.07 -8.40
CA LEU A 115 28.21 -0.43 -7.53
C LEU A 115 28.95 0.86 -7.15
N ASP A 116 29.04 1.15 -5.86
CA ASP A 116 29.59 2.43 -5.38
C ASP A 116 31.12 2.48 -5.54
N ASN A 117 31.78 1.34 -5.37
CA ASN A 117 33.25 1.22 -5.31
C ASN A 117 33.82 0.17 -6.31
N TYR A 118 33.25 0.16 -7.53
CA TYR A 118 33.56 -0.85 -8.54
C TYR A 118 35.06 -0.95 -8.84
N ASP A 119 35.71 0.17 -9.15
CA ASP A 119 37.12 0.21 -9.54
C ASP A 119 38.04 -0.15 -8.34
N GLU A 120 37.74 0.41 -7.16
CA GLU A 120 38.54 0.14 -5.95
C GLU A 120 38.52 -1.35 -5.56
N VAL A 121 37.36 -1.99 -5.69
CA VAL A 121 37.23 -3.43 -5.40
C VAL A 121 38.01 -4.25 -6.41
N LEU A 122 37.95 -3.90 -7.72
CA LEU A 122 38.71 -4.60 -8.75
C LEU A 122 40.22 -4.42 -8.60
N ASP A 123 40.65 -3.26 -8.16
CA ASP A 123 42.07 -2.98 -7.92
C ASP A 123 42.60 -3.67 -6.64
N SER A 124 41.71 -4.07 -5.76
CA SER A 124 42.06 -4.79 -4.52
C SER A 124 42.37 -6.28 -4.71
N ILE A 125 42.16 -6.82 -5.93
CA ILE A 125 42.38 -8.25 -6.22
C ILE A 125 43.26 -8.46 -7.47
N GLU A 126 43.79 -9.68 -7.59
CA GLU A 126 44.57 -10.10 -8.74
C GLU A 126 43.71 -10.00 -10.01
N GLU A 127 44.31 -9.52 -11.11
CA GLU A 127 43.67 -9.30 -12.38
C GLU A 127 42.99 -10.58 -12.92
N THR A 128 43.58 -11.74 -12.71
CA THR A 128 43.04 -13.04 -13.11
C THR A 128 41.73 -13.41 -12.43
N ARG A 129 41.46 -12.83 -11.25
CA ARG A 129 40.23 -13.07 -10.45
C ARG A 129 39.13 -12.06 -10.70
N ARG A 130 39.41 -10.90 -11.31
CA ARG A 130 38.43 -9.84 -11.60
C ARG A 130 37.18 -10.36 -12.32
N PRO A 131 37.29 -11.21 -13.39
CA PRO A 131 36.08 -11.71 -14.04
C PRO A 131 35.20 -12.56 -13.15
N LEU A 132 35.78 -13.33 -12.22
CA LEU A 132 35.05 -14.14 -11.27
C LEU A 132 34.29 -13.27 -10.26
N LEU A 133 34.92 -12.21 -9.75
CA LEU A 133 34.26 -11.28 -8.85
C LEU A 133 33.05 -10.62 -9.51
N ILE A 134 33.23 -10.11 -10.73
CA ILE A 134 32.16 -9.49 -11.51
C ILE A 134 31.01 -10.48 -11.72
N ALA A 135 31.31 -11.72 -12.09
CA ALA A 135 30.27 -12.75 -12.28
C ALA A 135 29.51 -13.10 -11.00
N LEU A 136 30.17 -13.09 -9.84
CA LEU A 136 29.51 -13.31 -8.54
C LEU A 136 28.60 -12.14 -8.16
N ILE A 137 29.03 -10.91 -8.38
CA ILE A 137 28.22 -9.70 -8.16
C ILE A 137 26.99 -9.72 -9.08
N ASP A 138 27.20 -9.93 -10.39
CA ASP A 138 26.12 -10.03 -11.38
C ASP A 138 25.08 -11.10 -10.98
N ARG A 139 25.58 -12.26 -10.56
CA ARG A 139 24.73 -13.37 -10.09
C ARG A 139 23.93 -12.99 -8.86
N GLN A 140 24.54 -12.33 -7.87
CA GLN A 140 23.85 -11.97 -6.63
C GLN A 140 22.75 -10.94 -6.89
N ILE A 141 23.04 -9.88 -7.66
CA ILE A 141 22.07 -8.86 -8.03
C ILE A 141 20.93 -9.47 -8.85
N THR A 142 21.26 -10.29 -9.87
CA THR A 142 20.26 -10.96 -10.71
C THR A 142 19.37 -11.90 -9.89
N LYS A 143 19.97 -12.69 -8.99
CA LYS A 143 19.23 -13.61 -8.11
C LYS A 143 18.26 -12.85 -7.21
N TYR A 144 18.70 -11.74 -6.65
CA TYR A 144 17.86 -10.92 -5.78
C TYR A 144 16.64 -10.37 -6.53
N ILE A 145 16.85 -9.70 -7.67
CA ILE A 145 15.76 -9.14 -8.47
C ILE A 145 14.82 -10.24 -8.99
N SER A 146 15.37 -11.40 -9.41
CA SER A 146 14.56 -12.54 -9.87
C SER A 146 13.73 -13.17 -8.76
N ALA A 147 14.19 -13.16 -7.50
CA ALA A 147 13.42 -13.63 -6.35
C ALA A 147 12.13 -12.81 -6.13
N TYR A 148 12.15 -11.53 -6.53
CA TYR A 148 10.99 -10.64 -6.54
C TYR A 148 10.30 -10.56 -7.92
N HIS A 149 10.45 -11.58 -8.75
CA HIS A 149 9.86 -11.68 -10.09
C HIS A 149 10.14 -10.46 -10.99
N GLY A 150 11.21 -9.72 -10.71
CA GLY A 150 11.61 -8.53 -11.44
C GLY A 150 12.39 -8.86 -12.72
N VAL A 151 12.45 -7.88 -13.60
CA VAL A 151 13.29 -7.88 -14.79
C VAL A 151 14.50 -7.01 -14.52
N ILE A 152 15.69 -7.49 -14.89
CA ILE A 152 16.95 -6.76 -14.72
C ILE A 152 17.75 -6.74 -16.00
N LYS A 153 18.41 -5.61 -16.27
CA LYS A 153 19.36 -5.43 -17.37
C LYS A 153 20.60 -4.70 -16.88
N LYS A 154 21.78 -5.23 -17.16
CA LYS A 154 23.04 -4.53 -16.97
C LYS A 154 23.16 -3.47 -18.06
N LEU A 155 23.37 -2.20 -17.68
CA LEU A 155 23.54 -1.07 -18.57
C LEU A 155 25.01 -0.78 -18.84
N GLU A 156 25.81 -0.75 -17.78
CA GLU A 156 27.25 -0.53 -17.78
C GLU A 156 27.93 -1.56 -16.88
N ASN A 157 29.24 -1.51 -16.73
CA ASN A 157 29.95 -2.46 -15.92
C ASN A 157 29.53 -2.48 -14.46
N ASP A 158 29.17 -1.31 -13.95
CA ASP A 158 28.82 -1.01 -12.55
C ASP A 158 27.36 -0.63 -12.35
N LYS A 159 26.54 -0.59 -13.44
CA LYS A 159 25.15 -0.07 -13.38
C LYS A 159 24.13 -1.05 -13.95
N TYR A 160 23.04 -1.20 -13.22
CA TYR A 160 21.91 -2.05 -13.59
C TYR A 160 20.62 -1.25 -13.54
N PHE A 161 19.72 -1.59 -14.44
CA PHE A 161 18.34 -1.18 -14.42
C PHE A 161 17.45 -2.37 -14.16
N ALA A 162 16.48 -2.21 -13.25
CA ALA A 162 15.50 -3.24 -12.96
C ALA A 162 14.08 -2.68 -12.89
N ILE A 163 13.13 -3.56 -13.09
CA ILE A 163 11.70 -3.28 -12.89
C ILE A 163 11.14 -4.34 -11.98
N VAL A 164 10.43 -3.92 -10.93
CA VAL A 164 9.69 -4.79 -10.01
C VAL A 164 8.27 -4.26 -9.84
N SER A 165 7.37 -5.06 -9.28
CA SER A 165 6.03 -4.58 -8.91
C SER A 165 6.05 -3.83 -7.57
N ASN A 166 5.02 -3.04 -7.31
CA ASN A 166 4.86 -2.34 -6.03
C ASN A 166 4.67 -3.29 -4.84
N GLU A 167 4.04 -4.44 -5.06
CA GLU A 167 3.94 -5.50 -4.04
C GLU A 167 5.32 -5.93 -3.58
N HIS A 168 6.21 -6.28 -4.52
CA HIS A 168 7.56 -6.70 -4.22
C HIS A 168 8.44 -5.55 -3.68
N LEU A 169 8.19 -4.30 -4.10
CA LEU A 169 8.84 -3.16 -3.44
C LEU A 169 8.54 -3.11 -1.94
N LYS A 170 7.28 -3.35 -1.54
CA LYS A 170 6.89 -3.40 -0.12
C LYS A 170 7.63 -4.51 0.64
N GLU A 171 7.80 -5.67 0.01
CA GLU A 171 8.58 -6.77 0.59
C GLU A 171 10.07 -6.42 0.72
N MET A 172 10.67 -5.82 -0.31
CA MET A 172 12.05 -5.31 -0.25
C MET A 172 12.25 -4.29 0.87
N GLN A 173 11.28 -3.40 1.05
CA GLN A 173 11.29 -2.41 2.14
C GLN A 173 11.18 -3.06 3.52
N ALA A 174 10.33 -4.09 3.66
CA ALA A 174 10.17 -4.84 4.90
C ALA A 174 11.45 -5.59 5.32
N ASN A 175 12.27 -5.99 4.35
CA ASN A 175 13.56 -6.65 4.54
C ASN A 175 14.75 -5.69 4.51
N ASP A 176 14.51 -4.37 4.64
CA ASP A 176 15.55 -3.32 4.60
C ASP A 176 16.51 -3.46 3.41
N PHE A 177 16.02 -3.95 2.26
CA PHE A 177 16.81 -4.22 1.05
C PHE A 177 18.04 -5.11 1.35
N SER A 178 17.82 -6.36 1.72
CA SER A 178 18.87 -7.31 2.14
C SER A 178 20.04 -7.43 1.15
N LEU A 179 19.84 -7.10 -0.13
CA LEU A 179 20.89 -7.06 -1.15
C LEU A 179 22.09 -6.18 -0.73
N LEU A 180 21.84 -5.08 0.02
CA LEU A 180 22.90 -4.19 0.51
C LEU A 180 23.92 -4.95 1.36
N GLU A 181 23.45 -5.87 2.19
CA GLU A 181 24.33 -6.69 3.03
C GLU A 181 24.83 -7.95 2.29
N ASP A 182 24.00 -8.55 1.45
CA ASP A 182 24.37 -9.75 0.71
C ASP A 182 25.59 -9.53 -0.18
N VAL A 183 25.69 -8.39 -0.88
CA VAL A 183 26.84 -8.10 -1.76
C VAL A 183 28.13 -7.93 -0.98
N LYS A 184 28.09 -7.45 0.26
CA LYS A 184 29.27 -7.29 1.12
C LYS A 184 29.90 -8.62 1.52
N THR A 185 29.13 -9.70 1.46
CA THR A 185 29.62 -11.05 1.77
C THR A 185 30.43 -11.67 0.64
N ILE A 186 30.41 -11.07 -0.56
CA ILE A 186 31.16 -11.58 -1.71
C ILE A 186 32.64 -11.33 -1.49
N SER A 187 33.40 -12.42 -1.24
CA SER A 187 34.84 -12.37 -1.03
C SER A 187 35.53 -13.50 -1.80
N ILE A 188 36.49 -13.12 -2.62
CA ILE A 188 37.39 -14.04 -3.36
C ILE A 188 38.85 -13.63 -3.22
N GLY A 189 39.16 -12.93 -2.12
CA GLY A 189 40.45 -12.35 -1.85
C GLY A 189 40.54 -10.83 -2.00
N ASN A 190 39.39 -10.17 -2.26
CA ASN A 190 39.27 -8.72 -2.23
C ASN A 190 39.44 -8.22 -0.79
N THR A 191 40.21 -7.16 -0.62
CA THR A 191 40.47 -6.52 0.70
C THR A 191 39.40 -5.48 1.03
N ILE A 192 38.59 -5.08 0.05
CA ILE A 192 37.51 -4.09 0.15
C ILE A 192 36.20 -4.79 -0.10
N ASN A 193 35.21 -4.59 0.74
CA ASN A 193 33.86 -5.12 0.52
C ASN A 193 33.17 -4.42 -0.65
N VAL A 194 32.40 -5.17 -1.43
CA VAL A 194 31.54 -4.61 -2.45
C VAL A 194 30.41 -3.84 -1.78
N THR A 195 30.13 -2.61 -2.21
CA THR A 195 28.98 -1.81 -1.80
C THR A 195 28.16 -1.39 -3.00
N ILE A 196 26.85 -1.27 -2.80
CA ILE A 196 25.91 -0.84 -3.82
C ILE A 196 24.98 0.23 -3.29
N SER A 197 24.52 1.07 -4.20
CA SER A 197 23.40 1.98 -3.96
C SER A 197 22.22 1.57 -4.82
N ILE A 198 21.00 1.72 -4.29
CA ILE A 198 19.73 1.39 -4.97
C ILE A 198 18.84 2.61 -4.98
N GLY A 199 18.43 3.07 -6.16
CA GLY A 199 17.45 4.15 -6.33
C GLY A 199 16.16 3.61 -6.93
N LEU A 200 15.02 3.82 -6.29
CA LEU A 200 13.72 3.35 -6.76
C LEU A 200 12.74 4.50 -6.93
N GLY A 201 11.95 4.44 -8.01
CA GLY A 201 10.92 5.45 -8.34
C GLY A 201 9.56 4.83 -8.62
N ILE A 202 8.53 5.37 -7.98
CA ILE A 202 7.13 4.94 -8.11
C ILE A 202 6.16 6.13 -8.06
N ASN A 203 4.93 5.90 -8.54
CA ASN A 203 3.81 6.86 -8.49
C ASN A 203 4.06 8.19 -9.22
N GLY A 204 5.01 8.25 -10.17
CA GLY A 204 5.22 9.43 -11.01
C GLY A 204 4.13 9.67 -12.06
N GLY A 205 3.16 8.76 -12.18
CA GLY A 205 2.08 8.85 -13.16
C GLY A 205 2.44 8.31 -14.55
N THR A 206 3.72 8.22 -14.90
CA THR A 206 4.23 7.60 -16.13
C THR A 206 5.48 6.79 -15.83
N TYR A 207 5.79 5.82 -16.70
CA TYR A 207 7.01 5.00 -16.55
C TYR A 207 8.30 5.84 -16.68
N SER A 208 8.31 6.82 -17.58
CA SER A 208 9.42 7.76 -17.71
C SER A 208 9.66 8.53 -16.42
N LYS A 209 8.60 9.03 -15.78
CA LYS A 209 8.73 9.77 -14.54
C LYS A 209 9.11 8.89 -13.34
N ASN A 210 8.69 7.62 -13.33
CA ASN A 210 9.20 6.65 -12.36
C ASN A 210 10.70 6.44 -12.52
N TYR A 211 11.19 6.38 -13.77
CA TYR A 211 12.62 6.31 -14.04
C TYR A 211 13.37 7.57 -13.59
N ASP A 212 12.81 8.76 -13.84
CA ASP A 212 13.40 10.01 -13.34
C ASP A 212 13.45 10.06 -11.82
N TYR A 213 12.43 9.52 -11.15
CA TYR A 213 12.42 9.37 -9.70
C TYR A 213 13.50 8.40 -9.22
N ALA A 214 13.70 7.27 -9.91
CA ALA A 214 14.78 6.33 -9.62
C ALA A 214 16.15 6.98 -9.77
N ARG A 215 16.35 7.84 -10.80
CA ARG A 215 17.58 8.63 -10.98
C ARG A 215 17.81 9.60 -9.84
N MET A 216 16.79 10.37 -9.45
CA MET A 216 16.89 11.26 -8.30
C MET A 216 17.21 10.48 -7.01
N ALA A 217 16.60 9.31 -6.84
CA ALA A 217 16.81 8.48 -5.66
C ALA A 217 18.23 7.92 -5.60
N ILE A 218 18.80 7.44 -6.73
CA ILE A 218 20.17 6.95 -6.77
C ILE A 218 21.18 8.08 -6.51
N ASP A 219 20.96 9.28 -7.08
CA ASP A 219 21.82 10.44 -6.84
C ASP A 219 21.81 10.83 -5.35
N MET A 220 20.65 10.72 -4.68
CA MET A 220 20.54 10.95 -3.23
C MET A 220 21.28 9.88 -2.42
N ALA A 221 21.24 8.61 -2.85
CA ALA A 221 21.98 7.54 -2.21
C ALA A 221 23.48 7.79 -2.29
N LEU A 222 23.99 8.07 -3.49
CA LEU A 222 25.41 8.35 -3.73
C LEU A 222 25.88 9.63 -3.02
N GLY A 223 25.06 10.70 -3.06
CA GLY A 223 25.37 11.97 -2.38
C GLY A 223 25.47 11.86 -0.85
N ARG A 224 24.94 10.78 -0.25
CA ARG A 224 25.04 10.47 1.20
C ARG A 224 26.15 9.47 1.52
N GLY A 225 26.96 9.10 0.54
CA GLY A 225 28.10 8.21 0.71
C GLY A 225 27.86 6.77 0.26
N GLY A 226 26.76 6.49 -0.45
CA GLY A 226 26.45 5.17 -0.96
C GLY A 226 25.98 4.16 0.10
N ASP A 227 26.03 2.86 -0.24
CA ASP A 227 25.69 1.72 0.63
C ASP A 227 24.29 1.83 1.23
N GLN A 228 23.30 2.24 0.43
CA GLN A 228 21.92 2.45 0.87
C GLN A 228 20.93 2.35 -0.28
N ALA A 229 19.67 2.07 0.06
CA ALA A 229 18.56 2.17 -0.85
C ALA A 229 17.70 3.43 -0.56
N VAL A 230 17.26 4.10 -1.60
CA VAL A 230 16.39 5.27 -1.54
C VAL A 230 15.17 5.02 -2.40
N VAL A 231 13.98 5.22 -1.84
CA VAL A 231 12.70 5.13 -2.55
C VAL A 231 12.09 6.52 -2.65
N LYS A 232 11.85 6.97 -3.89
CA LYS A 232 11.11 8.18 -4.18
C LYS A 232 9.70 7.84 -4.65
N ASP A 233 8.72 8.25 -3.85
CA ASP A 233 7.27 8.10 -4.09
C ASP A 233 6.63 9.48 -4.10
N ASN A 234 6.44 10.06 -5.27
CA ASN A 234 6.05 11.47 -5.44
C ASN A 234 6.96 12.40 -4.62
N ASP A 235 6.40 13.08 -3.62
CA ASP A 235 7.13 13.99 -2.73
C ASP A 235 7.77 13.29 -1.52
N LYS A 236 7.42 12.02 -1.29
CA LYS A 236 7.95 11.24 -0.18
C LYS A 236 9.27 10.57 -0.57
N ILE A 237 10.25 10.66 0.29
CA ILE A 237 11.54 9.99 0.15
C ILE A 237 11.79 9.14 1.40
N SER A 238 12.15 7.89 1.18
CA SER A 238 12.46 6.93 2.25
C SER A 238 13.86 6.37 2.03
N TYR A 239 14.62 6.22 3.12
CA TYR A 239 16.00 5.73 3.11
C TYR A 239 16.10 4.43 3.88
N TYR A 240 16.90 3.49 3.36
CA TYR A 240 17.11 2.16 3.92
C TYR A 240 18.62 1.84 3.87
N GLY A 241 19.17 1.23 4.93
CA GLY A 241 20.63 1.01 5.06
C GLY A 241 21.38 2.31 5.33
N GLY A 242 22.72 2.27 5.12
CA GLY A 242 23.61 3.40 5.27
C GLY A 242 23.92 3.80 6.73
N LYS A 243 25.10 4.39 6.94
CA LYS A 243 25.58 4.84 8.28
C LYS A 243 24.72 5.96 8.89
N SER A 244 23.92 6.67 8.10
CA SER A 244 23.14 7.83 8.55
C SER A 244 21.87 7.46 9.33
N GLN A 245 21.32 6.25 9.21
CA GLN A 245 20.21 5.80 10.07
C GLN A 245 20.60 5.74 11.56
N GLN A 246 21.87 5.45 11.86
CA GLN A 246 22.37 5.47 13.23
C GLN A 246 22.43 6.90 13.81
N MET A 247 22.72 7.92 12.97
CA MET A 247 22.73 9.32 13.41
C MET A 247 21.32 9.85 13.72
N GLU A 248 20.32 9.56 12.88
CA GLU A 248 18.95 10.03 13.14
C GLU A 248 18.32 9.38 14.38
N LYS A 249 18.57 8.08 14.61
CA LYS A 249 18.13 7.40 15.83
C LYS A 249 18.82 7.98 17.08
N SER A 250 20.11 8.31 17.00
CA SER A 250 20.86 8.90 18.12
C SER A 250 20.43 10.35 18.42
N THR A 251 20.08 11.13 17.42
CA THR A 251 19.63 12.52 17.58
C THR A 251 18.24 12.60 18.19
N ARG A 252 17.31 11.68 17.80
CA ARG A 252 15.98 11.59 18.40
C ARG A 252 16.00 11.17 19.88
N VAL A 253 16.93 10.31 20.26
CA VAL A 253 17.10 9.92 21.67
C VAL A 253 17.65 11.08 22.51
N LYS A 254 18.59 11.88 21.98
CA LYS A 254 19.13 13.07 22.68
C LYS A 254 18.13 14.22 22.82
N ALA A 255 17.17 14.37 21.90
CA ALA A 255 16.14 15.41 21.96
C ALA A 255 15.00 15.11 22.98
N ARG A 256 14.93 13.88 23.52
CA ARG A 256 13.96 13.49 24.57
C ARG A 256 14.48 13.60 26.00
N VAL A 257 15.71 14.06 26.20
CA VAL A 257 16.36 14.17 27.51
C VAL A 257 16.64 15.63 27.89
N LYS A 258 15.81 16.56 27.39
CA LYS A 258 15.79 17.94 27.89
C LYS A 258 14.40 18.35 28.28
#